data_0aef9acaab075c9c1bb552aeb7631ecf
#
_entry.id   0aef9acaab075c9c1bb552aeb7631ecf
#
_cell.length_a   1.000
_cell.length_b   1.000
_cell.length_c   1.000
_cell.angle_alpha   90.00
_cell.angle_beta   90.00
_cell.angle_gamma   90.00
#
_symmetry.space_group_name_H-M   'P 1'
#
loop_
_entity.id
_entity.type
_entity.pdbx_description
1 polymer ?
#
loop_
_entity_poly.entity_id
_entity_poly.type
_entity_poly.pdbx_seq_one_letter_code
_entity_poly.pdbx_strand_id
1 'polypeptide(L)'
;MLVLIALQKLASSSIAAVVAALQTRIKRLGAEAAKSKSELASIDEGEGDEAQKALQRWLRDEKQARLRLMEDEGRYLVDLIAAAGQVTSETRIVRIIEVIKQRFANEPVLLFTEYKRTQALVISALMAEFGQGAVGFMNGDDRLEGIRLSDGRLTQLAGRREDMCDAFNAGRIRFLVSTEAGGEGIDLQERCSALIHVDLPWNPMRLHQRVGRLNRYGQQRPVEVVSLRNPDTVEAMIWQKLEQKLNSIMRALGSAMDEPEDLMQLVSDRVLFYDFES
;
A
#
# COMPACT_ATOMS: atom_id res chain seq x y z
N MET A 1 13.68 14.12 -5.06
CA MET A 1 13.09 14.12 -3.71
C MET A 1 11.74 13.39 -3.64
N LEU A 2 10.72 13.71 -4.45
CA LEU A 2 9.40 13.05 -4.42
C LEU A 2 9.45 11.54 -4.65
N VAL A 3 10.30 11.06 -5.58
CA VAL A 3 10.42 9.61 -5.88
C VAL A 3 10.97 8.85 -4.66
N LEU A 4 11.96 9.39 -3.95
CA LEU A 4 12.52 8.77 -2.77
C LEU A 4 11.48 8.64 -1.65
N ILE A 5 10.69 9.70 -1.42
CA ILE A 5 9.59 9.68 -0.44
C ILE A 5 8.54 8.63 -0.81
N ALA A 6 8.20 8.50 -2.11
CA ALA A 6 7.26 7.49 -2.57
C ALA A 6 7.80 6.06 -2.36
N LEU A 7 9.09 5.83 -2.63
CA LEU A 7 9.74 4.53 -2.38
C LEU A 7 9.83 4.22 -0.88
N GLN A 8 10.14 5.21 -0.04
CA GLN A 8 10.15 5.05 1.40
C GLN A 8 8.75 4.68 1.95
N LYS A 9 7.69 5.28 1.39
CA LYS A 9 6.31 4.92 1.76
C LYS A 9 5.96 3.49 1.33
N LEU A 10 6.37 3.06 0.15
CA LEU A 10 6.21 1.68 -0.30
C LEU A 10 6.95 0.71 0.63
N ALA A 11 8.18 1.06 1.02
CA ALA A 11 9.00 0.25 1.92
C ALA A 11 8.37 0.14 3.32
N SER A 12 7.72 1.20 3.80
CA SER A 12 6.99 1.17 5.06
C SER A 12 5.67 0.39 4.99
N SER A 13 5.14 0.11 3.81
CA SER A 13 3.99 -0.79 3.67
C SER A 13 4.43 -2.26 3.59
N SER A 14 5.24 -2.61 2.59
CA SER A 14 5.84 -3.95 2.46
C SER A 14 6.97 -3.98 1.43
N ILE A 15 7.89 -4.93 1.58
CA ILE A 15 8.92 -5.22 0.58
C ILE A 15 8.28 -5.63 -0.75
N ALA A 16 7.19 -6.38 -0.71
CA ALA A 16 6.45 -6.77 -1.91
C ALA A 16 5.93 -5.56 -2.71
N ALA A 17 5.51 -4.49 -2.04
CA ALA A 17 5.09 -3.24 -2.69
C ALA A 17 6.28 -2.53 -3.37
N VAL A 18 7.45 -2.49 -2.70
CA VAL A 18 8.69 -1.95 -3.27
C VAL A 18 9.08 -2.70 -4.53
N VAL A 19 9.19 -4.03 -4.45
CA VAL A 19 9.58 -4.88 -5.58
C VAL A 19 8.66 -4.67 -6.78
N ALA A 20 7.34 -4.60 -6.56
CA ALA A 20 6.39 -4.35 -7.64
C ALA A 20 6.58 -2.98 -8.31
N ALA A 21 6.88 -1.93 -7.53
CA ALA A 21 7.18 -0.60 -8.06
C ALA A 21 8.49 -0.60 -8.87
N LEU A 22 9.54 -1.23 -8.36
CA LEU A 22 10.83 -1.36 -9.05
C LEU A 22 10.69 -2.14 -10.37
N GLN A 23 9.95 -3.26 -10.36
CA GLN A 23 9.64 -4.03 -11.57
C GLN A 23 8.88 -3.22 -12.62
N THR A 24 7.91 -2.40 -12.16
CA THR A 24 7.16 -1.50 -13.04
C THR A 24 8.08 -0.44 -13.65
N ARG A 25 9.02 0.10 -12.87
CA ARG A 25 10.01 1.08 -13.36
C ARG A 25 10.95 0.44 -14.39
N ILE A 26 11.46 -0.77 -14.15
CA ILE A 26 12.29 -1.51 -15.11
C ILE A 26 11.56 -1.70 -16.44
N LYS A 27 10.29 -2.11 -16.41
CA LYS A 27 9.48 -2.27 -17.65
C LYS A 27 9.37 -0.96 -18.41
N ARG A 28 9.13 0.16 -17.72
CA ARG A 28 9.06 1.49 -18.34
C ARG A 28 10.40 1.91 -18.93
N LEU A 29 11.50 1.73 -18.20
CA LEU A 29 12.84 2.00 -18.70
C LEU A 29 13.16 1.18 -19.94
N GLY A 30 12.81 -0.10 -19.98
CA GLY A 30 12.97 -0.96 -21.15
C GLY A 30 12.21 -0.44 -22.38
N ALA A 31 10.97 0.02 -22.21
CA ALA A 31 10.18 0.62 -23.29
C ALA A 31 10.77 1.96 -23.75
N GLU A 32 11.18 2.83 -22.83
CA GLU A 32 11.82 4.11 -23.11
C GLU A 32 13.16 3.91 -23.84
N ALA A 33 13.98 2.95 -23.41
CA ALA A 33 15.27 2.60 -24.03
C ALA A 33 15.07 2.04 -25.44
N ALA A 34 14.07 1.17 -25.66
CA ALA A 34 13.74 0.65 -26.99
C ALA A 34 13.33 1.76 -27.96
N LYS A 35 12.48 2.70 -27.50
CA LYS A 35 12.10 3.88 -28.28
C LYS A 35 13.32 4.74 -28.61
N SER A 36 14.18 5.05 -27.65
CA SER A 36 15.38 5.86 -27.86
C SER A 36 16.38 5.18 -28.81
N LYS A 37 16.52 3.84 -28.75
CA LYS A 37 17.34 3.06 -29.69
C LYS A 37 16.78 3.14 -31.12
N SER A 38 15.47 3.02 -31.31
CA SER A 38 14.82 3.17 -32.60
C SER A 38 15.02 4.58 -33.18
N GLU A 39 14.84 5.60 -32.35
CA GLU A 39 15.09 6.99 -32.75
C GLU A 39 16.56 7.27 -33.08
N LEU A 40 17.49 6.65 -32.34
CA LEU A 40 18.93 6.76 -32.62
C LEU A 40 19.27 6.12 -33.98
N ALA A 41 18.67 4.98 -34.29
CA ALA A 41 18.87 4.29 -35.57
C ALA A 41 18.30 5.06 -36.76
N SER A 42 17.33 5.95 -36.53
CA SER A 42 16.74 6.78 -37.58
C SER A 42 17.46 8.11 -37.86
N ILE A 43 18.49 8.43 -37.06
CA ILE A 43 19.35 9.59 -37.30
C ILE A 43 20.30 9.22 -38.43
N ASP A 44 19.91 9.61 -39.66
CA ASP A 44 20.74 9.39 -40.83
C ASP A 44 21.92 10.39 -40.85
N GLU A 45 23.10 9.92 -41.27
CA GLU A 45 24.27 10.77 -41.53
C GLU A 45 24.20 11.39 -42.91
N GLY A 46 23.01 11.88 -43.30
CA GLY A 46 22.72 12.38 -44.61
C GLY A 46 23.64 13.52 -45.06
N GLU A 47 23.63 13.77 -46.39
CA GLU A 47 24.32 14.88 -47.04
C GLU A 47 23.76 16.23 -46.55
N GLY A 48 24.56 16.92 -45.72
CA GLY A 48 24.21 18.23 -45.16
C GLY A 48 25.47 19.10 -45.03
N ASP A 49 25.26 20.38 -44.74
CA ASP A 49 26.34 21.30 -44.42
C ASP A 49 26.99 20.95 -43.06
N GLU A 50 28.13 21.55 -42.75
CA GLU A 50 28.88 21.32 -41.51
C GLU A 50 28.04 21.60 -40.23
N ALA A 51 27.13 22.58 -40.30
CA ALA A 51 26.26 22.91 -39.16
C ALA A 51 25.19 21.83 -38.94
N GLN A 52 24.61 21.26 -39.96
CA GLN A 52 23.66 20.15 -39.90
C GLN A 52 24.32 18.89 -39.38
N LYS A 53 25.53 18.57 -39.85
CA LYS A 53 26.33 17.43 -39.33
C LYS A 53 26.71 17.60 -37.86
N ALA A 54 27.07 18.80 -37.44
CA ALA A 54 27.36 19.10 -36.02
C ALA A 54 26.13 18.90 -35.12
N LEU A 55 24.96 19.35 -35.56
CA LEU A 55 23.68 19.18 -34.86
C LEU A 55 23.30 17.71 -34.74
N GLN A 56 23.46 16.93 -35.82
CA GLN A 56 23.16 15.48 -35.79
C GLN A 56 24.08 14.71 -34.84
N ARG A 57 25.40 15.04 -34.81
CA ARG A 57 26.36 14.47 -33.87
C ARG A 57 25.96 14.79 -32.44
N TRP A 58 25.62 16.04 -32.12
CA TRP A 58 25.20 16.47 -30.79
C TRP A 58 23.94 15.71 -30.35
N LEU A 59 22.91 15.61 -31.21
CA LEU A 59 21.68 14.86 -30.92
C LEU A 59 21.94 13.37 -30.69
N ARG A 60 22.87 12.77 -31.44
CA ARG A 60 23.28 11.38 -31.26
C ARG A 60 23.97 11.19 -29.92
N ASP A 61 24.92 12.06 -29.57
CA ASP A 61 25.66 11.99 -28.31
C ASP A 61 24.73 12.17 -27.12
N GLU A 62 23.79 13.10 -27.16
CA GLU A 62 22.77 13.30 -26.12
C GLU A 62 21.92 12.04 -25.94
N LYS A 63 21.40 11.47 -27.02
CA LYS A 63 20.58 10.24 -26.96
C LYS A 63 21.38 9.04 -26.45
N GLN A 64 22.65 8.90 -26.83
CA GLN A 64 23.53 7.85 -26.31
C GLN A 64 23.78 8.01 -24.79
N ALA A 65 24.06 9.24 -24.35
CA ALA A 65 24.24 9.53 -22.92
C ALA A 65 22.97 9.18 -22.12
N ARG A 66 21.80 9.53 -22.65
CA ARG A 66 20.52 9.19 -22.04
C ARG A 66 20.28 7.67 -21.96
N LEU A 67 20.62 6.93 -23.01
CA LEU A 67 20.54 5.47 -23.03
C LEU A 67 21.43 4.83 -21.97
N ARG A 68 22.68 5.31 -21.81
CA ARG A 68 23.61 4.82 -20.77
C ARG A 68 23.04 5.04 -19.37
N LEU A 69 22.48 6.22 -19.09
CA LEU A 69 21.84 6.51 -17.80
C LEU A 69 20.66 5.56 -17.52
N MET A 70 19.84 5.24 -18.53
CA MET A 70 18.73 4.29 -18.40
C MET A 70 19.22 2.85 -18.13
N GLU A 71 20.30 2.43 -18.80
CA GLU A 71 20.91 1.11 -18.60
C GLU A 71 21.55 0.98 -17.21
N ASP A 72 22.19 2.04 -16.72
CA ASP A 72 22.74 2.11 -15.36
C ASP A 72 21.63 2.08 -14.31
N GLU A 73 20.59 2.90 -14.46
CA GLU A 73 19.43 2.87 -13.57
C GLU A 73 18.82 1.46 -13.55
N GLY A 74 18.64 0.83 -14.70
CA GLY A 74 18.11 -0.53 -14.80
C GLY A 74 18.91 -1.56 -14.01
N ARG A 75 20.25 -1.49 -14.04
CA ARG A 75 21.14 -2.37 -13.24
C ARG A 75 20.93 -2.16 -11.74
N TYR A 76 20.94 -0.92 -11.27
CA TYR A 76 20.69 -0.62 -9.85
C TYR A 76 19.33 -1.12 -9.37
N LEU A 77 18.28 -1.00 -10.19
CA LEU A 77 16.96 -1.49 -9.84
C LEU A 77 16.92 -3.03 -9.74
N VAL A 78 17.64 -3.74 -10.61
CA VAL A 78 17.75 -5.21 -10.55
C VAL A 78 18.47 -5.63 -9.26
N ASP A 79 19.57 -4.97 -8.90
CA ASP A 79 20.30 -5.25 -7.66
C ASP A 79 19.43 -5.01 -6.42
N LEU A 80 18.64 -3.93 -6.41
CA LEU A 80 17.69 -3.66 -5.33
C LEU A 80 16.60 -4.73 -5.22
N ILE A 81 16.08 -5.24 -6.33
CA ILE A 81 15.12 -6.34 -6.34
C ILE A 81 15.77 -7.62 -5.79
N ALA A 82 17.01 -7.91 -6.19
CA ALA A 82 17.74 -9.07 -5.67
C ALA A 82 17.97 -8.96 -4.16
N ALA A 83 18.34 -7.80 -3.65
CA ALA A 83 18.50 -7.54 -2.22
C ALA A 83 17.16 -7.70 -1.48
N ALA A 84 16.07 -7.17 -2.03
CA ALA A 84 14.72 -7.34 -1.48
C ALA A 84 14.28 -8.81 -1.40
N GLY A 85 14.73 -9.64 -2.35
CA GLY A 85 14.47 -11.10 -2.36
C GLY A 85 15.14 -11.87 -1.23
N GLN A 86 16.13 -11.28 -0.55
CA GLN A 86 16.80 -11.88 0.61
C GLN A 86 16.01 -11.69 1.92
N VAL A 87 15.01 -10.83 1.93
CA VAL A 87 14.15 -10.63 3.09
C VAL A 87 13.20 -11.81 3.21
N THR A 88 13.41 -12.64 4.22
CA THR A 88 12.67 -13.89 4.45
C THR A 88 11.38 -13.70 5.24
N SER A 89 11.28 -12.66 6.05
CA SER A 89 10.08 -12.33 6.82
C SER A 89 9.87 -10.82 6.90
N GLU A 90 8.62 -10.40 6.86
CA GLU A 90 8.26 -9.01 7.10
C GLU A 90 7.75 -8.85 8.54
N THR A 91 8.49 -8.13 9.37
CA THR A 91 8.19 -7.91 10.79
C THR A 91 6.75 -7.38 10.98
N ARG A 92 6.29 -6.51 10.08
CA ARG A 92 4.91 -5.98 10.10
C ARG A 92 3.86 -7.10 10.03
N ILE A 93 4.05 -8.07 9.15
CA ILE A 93 3.11 -9.19 8.99
C ILE A 93 3.09 -10.07 10.24
N VAL A 94 4.27 -10.35 10.79
CA VAL A 94 4.38 -11.09 12.05
C VAL A 94 3.62 -10.38 13.16
N ARG A 95 3.81 -9.07 13.30
CA ARG A 95 3.12 -8.25 14.32
C ARG A 95 1.60 -8.19 14.11
N ILE A 96 1.11 -8.13 12.87
CA ILE A 96 -0.34 -8.23 12.58
C ILE A 96 -0.90 -9.53 13.14
N ILE A 97 -0.25 -10.66 12.86
CA ILE A 97 -0.71 -11.98 13.35
C ILE A 97 -0.67 -12.03 14.88
N GLU A 98 0.38 -11.51 15.51
CA GLU A 98 0.49 -11.45 16.98
C GLU A 98 -0.64 -10.61 17.60
N VAL A 99 -0.88 -9.42 17.08
CA VAL A 99 -1.97 -8.53 17.54
C VAL A 99 -3.32 -9.22 17.41
N ILE A 100 -3.57 -9.86 16.26
CA ILE A 100 -4.83 -10.61 16.06
C ILE A 100 -4.99 -11.73 17.11
N LYS A 101 -3.92 -12.50 17.38
CA LYS A 101 -3.96 -13.57 18.38
C LYS A 101 -4.18 -13.06 19.81
N GLN A 102 -3.53 -11.98 20.16
CA GLN A 102 -3.55 -11.44 21.51
C GLN A 102 -4.83 -10.64 21.83
N ARG A 103 -5.28 -9.82 20.87
CA ARG A 103 -6.39 -8.89 21.13
C ARG A 103 -7.71 -9.31 20.49
N PHE A 104 -7.65 -9.92 19.32
CA PHE A 104 -8.82 -10.24 18.53
C PHE A 104 -9.00 -11.74 18.31
N ALA A 105 -8.64 -12.57 19.30
CA ALA A 105 -8.55 -14.03 19.16
C ALA A 105 -9.78 -14.68 18.52
N ASN A 106 -11.00 -14.18 18.78
CA ASN A 106 -12.26 -14.71 18.23
C ASN A 106 -13.08 -13.64 17.48
N GLU A 107 -12.54 -12.44 17.33
CA GLU A 107 -13.25 -11.31 16.73
C GLU A 107 -13.10 -11.30 15.20
N PRO A 108 -14.12 -10.86 14.45
CA PRO A 108 -13.94 -10.49 13.07
C PRO A 108 -13.09 -9.24 12.96
N VAL A 109 -12.16 -9.19 12.01
CA VAL A 109 -11.22 -8.08 11.85
C VAL A 109 -11.25 -7.55 10.42
N LEU A 110 -11.40 -6.23 10.31
CA LEU A 110 -11.23 -5.49 9.06
C LEU A 110 -9.80 -4.96 8.99
N LEU A 111 -9.08 -5.26 7.91
CA LEU A 111 -7.72 -4.77 7.67
C LEU A 111 -7.69 -3.87 6.44
N PHE A 112 -6.99 -2.72 6.54
CA PHE A 112 -6.81 -1.80 5.42
C PHE A 112 -5.36 -1.66 5.01
N THR A 113 -5.12 -1.69 3.70
CA THR A 113 -3.84 -1.35 3.07
C THR A 113 -4.04 -0.52 1.80
N GLU A 114 -3.07 0.30 1.43
CA GLU A 114 -3.11 1.06 0.17
C GLU A 114 -2.68 0.22 -1.05
N TYR A 115 -1.90 -0.85 -0.83
CA TYR A 115 -1.22 -1.57 -1.90
C TYR A 115 -1.71 -3.00 -2.07
N LYS A 116 -2.10 -3.37 -3.30
CA LYS A 116 -2.55 -4.75 -3.62
C LYS A 116 -1.50 -5.81 -3.32
N ARG A 117 -0.20 -5.48 -3.48
CA ARG A 117 0.88 -6.42 -3.15
C ARG A 117 0.98 -6.67 -1.65
N THR A 118 0.82 -5.64 -0.84
CA THR A 118 0.71 -5.77 0.61
C THR A 118 -0.57 -6.51 1.00
N GLN A 119 -1.69 -6.24 0.32
CA GLN A 119 -2.94 -6.99 0.52
C GLN A 119 -2.73 -8.49 0.30
N ALA A 120 -2.09 -8.89 -0.81
CA ALA A 120 -1.79 -10.29 -1.11
C ALA A 120 -0.90 -10.95 -0.05
N LEU A 121 0.09 -10.22 0.45
CA LEU A 121 1.00 -10.70 1.48
C LEU A 121 0.27 -10.93 2.82
N VAL A 122 -0.54 -9.96 3.26
CA VAL A 122 -1.37 -10.07 4.48
C VAL A 122 -2.32 -11.27 4.37
N ILE A 123 -3.02 -11.40 3.25
CA ILE A 123 -3.94 -12.51 3.01
C ILE A 123 -3.22 -13.85 3.05
N SER A 124 -2.05 -13.96 2.41
CA SER A 124 -1.24 -15.18 2.43
C SER A 124 -0.89 -15.59 3.86
N ALA A 125 -0.47 -14.64 4.69
CA ALA A 125 -0.15 -14.88 6.10
C ALA A 125 -1.38 -15.28 6.93
N LEU A 126 -2.50 -14.57 6.74
CA LEU A 126 -3.76 -14.91 7.42
C LEU A 126 -4.29 -16.30 7.01
N MET A 127 -4.19 -16.64 5.73
CA MET A 127 -4.58 -17.98 5.25
C MET A 127 -3.69 -19.08 5.81
N ALA A 128 -2.38 -18.84 5.91
CA ALA A 128 -1.43 -19.80 6.49
C ALA A 128 -1.70 -20.03 7.98
N GLU A 129 -2.08 -18.99 8.73
CA GLU A 129 -2.27 -19.07 10.18
C GLU A 129 -3.68 -19.53 10.57
N PHE A 130 -4.72 -19.03 9.89
CA PHE A 130 -6.13 -19.21 10.27
C PHE A 130 -6.95 -20.03 9.29
N GLY A 131 -6.34 -20.49 8.18
CA GLY A 131 -6.99 -21.27 7.15
C GLY A 131 -7.56 -20.43 6.00
N GLN A 132 -7.59 -21.03 4.81
CA GLN A 132 -8.02 -20.35 3.58
C GLN A 132 -9.46 -19.84 3.64
N GLY A 133 -10.37 -20.60 4.25
CA GLY A 133 -11.79 -20.23 4.38
C GLY A 133 -12.07 -19.08 5.33
N ALA A 134 -11.07 -18.64 6.12
CA ALA A 134 -11.25 -17.56 7.09
C ALA A 134 -11.08 -16.15 6.51
N VAL A 135 -10.57 -16.01 5.27
CA VAL A 135 -10.07 -14.73 4.74
C VAL A 135 -10.77 -14.36 3.45
N GLY A 136 -11.27 -13.13 3.38
CA GLY A 136 -11.77 -12.48 2.18
C GLY A 136 -10.98 -11.22 1.82
N PHE A 137 -11.20 -10.72 0.62
CA PHE A 137 -10.55 -9.51 0.15
C PHE A 137 -11.51 -8.59 -0.60
N MET A 138 -11.19 -7.30 -0.61
CA MET A 138 -11.87 -6.29 -1.43
C MET A 138 -10.85 -5.34 -2.02
N ASN A 139 -10.93 -5.12 -3.31
CA ASN A 139 -10.16 -4.12 -4.04
C ASN A 139 -10.93 -3.63 -5.27
N GLY A 140 -10.37 -2.70 -6.02
CA GLY A 140 -11.06 -2.11 -7.17
C GLY A 140 -11.15 -3.01 -8.41
N ASP A 141 -10.53 -4.21 -8.42
CA ASP A 141 -10.45 -5.06 -9.63
C ASP A 141 -11.18 -6.40 -9.46
N ASP A 142 -11.76 -6.67 -8.28
CA ASP A 142 -12.37 -7.95 -7.90
C ASP A 142 -11.46 -9.17 -8.12
N ARG A 143 -10.16 -8.93 -8.22
CA ARG A 143 -9.10 -9.93 -8.41
C ARG A 143 -7.87 -9.57 -7.62
N LEU A 144 -7.21 -10.58 -7.09
CA LEU A 144 -5.97 -10.43 -6.34
C LEU A 144 -5.01 -11.56 -6.70
N GLU A 145 -3.88 -11.18 -7.27
CA GLU A 145 -2.79 -12.09 -7.66
C GLU A 145 -1.68 -12.13 -6.61
N GLY A 146 -0.85 -13.17 -6.68
CA GLY A 146 0.35 -13.29 -5.84
C GLY A 146 0.06 -13.78 -4.43
N ILE A 147 -1.06 -14.44 -4.22
CA ILE A 147 -1.36 -15.15 -2.97
C ILE A 147 -0.49 -16.39 -2.89
N ARG A 148 0.28 -16.52 -1.81
CA ARG A 148 1.11 -17.70 -1.52
C ARG A 148 0.34 -18.63 -0.59
N LEU A 149 0.15 -19.85 -1.02
CA LEU A 149 -0.44 -20.92 -0.21
C LEU A 149 0.62 -21.54 0.72
N SER A 150 0.17 -22.32 1.70
CA SER A 150 1.03 -23.00 2.68
C SER A 150 2.01 -24.00 2.04
N ASP A 151 1.69 -24.51 0.87
CA ASP A 151 2.57 -25.38 0.07
C ASP A 151 3.57 -24.61 -0.83
N GLY A 152 3.59 -23.28 -0.72
CA GLY A 152 4.47 -22.37 -1.47
C GLY A 152 3.97 -22.01 -2.87
N ARG A 153 2.89 -22.64 -3.37
CA ARG A 153 2.32 -22.29 -4.68
C ARG A 153 1.72 -20.90 -4.65
N LEU A 154 1.85 -20.21 -5.79
CA LEU A 154 1.18 -18.94 -6.02
C LEU A 154 -0.18 -19.18 -6.67
N THR A 155 -1.18 -18.44 -6.18
CA THR A 155 -2.53 -18.48 -6.72
C THR A 155 -3.10 -17.06 -6.84
N GLN A 156 -4.26 -16.96 -7.43
CA GLN A 156 -5.07 -15.75 -7.47
C GLN A 156 -6.42 -16.00 -6.82
N LEU A 157 -6.98 -14.95 -6.24
CA LEU A 157 -8.35 -14.93 -5.74
C LEU A 157 -9.18 -14.05 -6.67
N ALA A 158 -10.45 -14.42 -6.83
CA ALA A 158 -11.45 -13.62 -7.51
C ALA A 158 -12.74 -13.63 -6.68
N GLY A 159 -13.42 -12.49 -6.61
CA GLY A 159 -14.67 -12.39 -5.88
C GLY A 159 -15.16 -10.94 -5.87
N ARG A 160 -16.46 -10.78 -6.10
CA ARG A 160 -17.07 -9.45 -6.08
C ARG A 160 -17.14 -8.91 -4.66
N ARG A 161 -17.05 -7.61 -4.56
CA ARG A 161 -17.09 -6.89 -3.28
C ARG A 161 -18.32 -7.24 -2.44
N GLU A 162 -19.50 -7.29 -3.07
CA GLU A 162 -20.78 -7.60 -2.41
C GLU A 162 -20.73 -9.01 -1.79
N ASP A 163 -20.25 -10.01 -2.53
CA ASP A 163 -20.15 -11.40 -2.06
C ASP A 163 -19.19 -11.51 -0.85
N MET A 164 -18.11 -10.71 -0.81
CA MET A 164 -17.18 -10.67 0.31
C MET A 164 -17.79 -10.00 1.54
N CYS A 165 -18.53 -8.89 1.37
CA CYS A 165 -19.26 -8.24 2.46
C CYS A 165 -20.32 -9.18 3.05
N ASP A 166 -21.11 -9.85 2.22
CA ASP A 166 -22.11 -10.81 2.65
C ASP A 166 -21.50 -12.01 3.37
N ALA A 167 -20.37 -12.51 2.87
CA ALA A 167 -19.64 -13.59 3.53
C ALA A 167 -19.11 -13.16 4.91
N PHE A 168 -18.61 -11.94 5.03
CA PHE A 168 -18.11 -11.39 6.27
C PHE A 168 -19.24 -11.13 7.27
N ASN A 169 -20.31 -10.47 6.87
CA ASN A 169 -21.47 -10.19 7.72
C ASN A 169 -22.18 -11.48 8.17
N ALA A 170 -22.25 -12.49 7.29
CA ALA A 170 -22.81 -13.80 7.62
C ALA A 170 -21.87 -14.68 8.48
N GLY A 171 -20.64 -14.25 8.76
CA GLY A 171 -19.68 -15.00 9.55
C GLY A 171 -19.00 -16.16 8.82
N ARG A 172 -19.14 -16.26 7.52
CA ARG A 172 -18.46 -17.29 6.72
C ARG A 172 -16.95 -17.03 6.60
N ILE A 173 -16.53 -15.76 6.63
CA ILE A 173 -15.14 -15.35 6.74
C ILE A 173 -14.97 -14.50 7.99
N ARG A 174 -13.77 -14.54 8.57
CA ARG A 174 -13.42 -13.83 9.79
C ARG A 174 -12.59 -12.58 9.52
N PHE A 175 -11.73 -12.63 8.52
CA PHE A 175 -10.85 -11.54 8.15
C PHE A 175 -11.23 -10.99 6.79
N LEU A 176 -11.36 -9.66 6.72
CA LEU A 176 -11.61 -8.96 5.48
C LEU A 176 -10.48 -7.95 5.24
N VAL A 177 -9.68 -8.18 4.20
CA VAL A 177 -8.57 -7.30 3.86
C VAL A 177 -8.98 -6.41 2.69
N SER A 178 -9.04 -5.11 2.90
CA SER A 178 -9.52 -4.13 1.93
C SER A 178 -8.44 -3.15 1.50
N THR A 179 -8.52 -2.72 0.24
CA THR A 179 -7.88 -1.48 -0.21
C THR A 179 -8.87 -0.31 -0.11
N GLU A 180 -8.38 0.94 -0.29
CA GLU A 180 -9.25 2.12 -0.28
C GLU A 180 -10.43 1.97 -1.25
N ALA A 181 -10.12 1.64 -2.52
CA ALA A 181 -11.15 1.49 -3.55
C ALA A 181 -12.14 0.34 -3.25
N GLY A 182 -11.67 -0.75 -2.63
CA GLY A 182 -12.53 -1.86 -2.21
C GLY A 182 -13.43 -1.51 -1.03
N GLY A 183 -12.96 -0.64 -0.15
CA GLY A 183 -13.67 -0.27 1.08
C GLY A 183 -14.73 0.81 0.94
N GLU A 184 -14.93 1.41 -0.23
CA GLU A 184 -15.92 2.48 -0.41
C GLU A 184 -17.37 1.95 -0.33
N GLY A 185 -18.21 2.62 0.44
CA GLY A 185 -19.67 2.34 0.49
C GLY A 185 -20.07 1.01 1.12
N ILE A 186 -19.22 0.37 1.94
CA ILE A 186 -19.54 -0.88 2.65
C ILE A 186 -20.02 -0.63 4.08
N ASP A 187 -20.85 -1.52 4.56
CA ASP A 187 -21.44 -1.54 5.90
C ASP A 187 -21.05 -2.85 6.60
N LEU A 188 -20.19 -2.74 7.63
CA LEU A 188 -19.66 -3.89 8.37
C LEU A 188 -19.83 -3.72 9.89
N GLN A 189 -20.44 -2.62 10.35
CA GLN A 189 -20.53 -2.20 11.74
C GLN A 189 -21.36 -3.15 12.62
N GLU A 190 -22.32 -3.86 12.05
CA GLU A 190 -23.17 -4.78 12.83
C GLU A 190 -22.37 -5.96 13.39
N ARG A 191 -21.36 -6.41 12.63
CA ARG A 191 -20.57 -7.57 13.00
C ARG A 191 -19.19 -7.24 13.53
N CYS A 192 -18.53 -6.23 12.98
CA CYS A 192 -17.14 -5.94 13.23
C CYS A 192 -16.95 -4.64 14.03
N SER A 193 -16.08 -4.69 15.02
CA SER A 193 -15.63 -3.53 15.79
C SER A 193 -14.10 -3.44 15.86
N ALA A 194 -13.36 -4.34 15.19
CA ALA A 194 -11.91 -4.37 15.17
C ALA A 194 -11.36 -3.98 13.80
N LEU A 195 -10.49 -2.98 13.75
CA LEU A 195 -9.86 -2.48 12.54
C LEU A 195 -8.35 -2.41 12.69
N ILE A 196 -7.60 -2.91 11.70
CA ILE A 196 -6.15 -2.81 11.65
C ILE A 196 -5.73 -2.00 10.42
N HIS A 197 -5.02 -0.90 10.61
CA HIS A 197 -4.30 -0.21 9.55
C HIS A 197 -2.97 -0.93 9.30
N VAL A 198 -2.88 -1.65 8.18
CA VAL A 198 -1.64 -2.32 7.76
C VAL A 198 -0.58 -1.29 7.39
N ASP A 199 -1.01 -0.19 6.77
CA ASP A 199 -0.21 0.99 6.45
C ASP A 199 -1.01 2.27 6.66
N LEU A 200 -0.27 3.37 6.84
CA LEU A 200 -0.85 4.69 7.09
C LEU A 200 -1.02 5.47 5.78
N PRO A 201 -2.22 5.99 5.48
CA PRO A 201 -2.42 6.87 4.34
C PRO A 201 -1.82 8.25 4.61
N TRP A 202 -1.39 8.96 3.55
CA TRP A 202 -0.92 10.34 3.65
C TRP A 202 -2.01 11.36 3.96
N ASN A 203 -3.26 11.01 3.64
CA ASN A 203 -4.41 11.87 3.87
C ASN A 203 -5.13 11.43 5.15
N PRO A 204 -5.19 12.28 6.18
CA PRO A 204 -5.86 11.97 7.44
C PRO A 204 -7.34 11.65 7.26
N MET A 205 -8.01 12.25 6.28
CA MET A 205 -9.42 11.97 6.00
C MET A 205 -9.65 10.52 5.58
N ARG A 206 -8.65 9.85 5.01
CA ARG A 206 -8.75 8.42 4.70
C ARG A 206 -8.75 7.55 5.96
N LEU A 207 -8.00 7.93 7.01
CA LEU A 207 -8.10 7.24 8.30
C LEU A 207 -9.52 7.33 8.86
N HIS A 208 -10.07 8.53 8.88
CA HIS A 208 -11.45 8.76 9.29
C HIS A 208 -12.45 7.95 8.44
N GLN A 209 -12.28 7.96 7.12
CA GLN A 209 -13.13 7.18 6.21
C GLN A 209 -13.02 5.66 6.47
N ARG A 210 -11.81 5.12 6.77
CA ARG A 210 -11.62 3.71 7.13
C ARG A 210 -12.34 3.38 8.44
N VAL A 211 -12.16 4.19 9.48
CA VAL A 211 -12.84 4.00 10.77
C VAL A 211 -14.35 4.13 10.63
N GLY A 212 -14.81 5.08 9.83
CA GLY A 212 -16.23 5.28 9.52
C GLY A 212 -16.94 4.09 8.83
N ARG A 213 -16.21 3.06 8.39
CA ARG A 213 -16.78 1.78 7.92
C ARG A 213 -17.34 0.95 9.07
N LEU A 214 -16.84 1.17 10.29
CA LEU A 214 -17.26 0.48 11.51
C LEU A 214 -17.92 1.42 12.52
N ASN A 215 -17.43 2.66 12.65
CA ASN A 215 -17.97 3.67 13.57
C ASN A 215 -19.07 4.47 12.91
N ARG A 216 -20.27 3.92 12.88
CA ARG A 216 -21.46 4.54 12.29
C ARG A 216 -22.73 4.03 12.95
N TYR A 217 -23.87 4.61 12.58
CA TYR A 217 -25.17 4.21 13.11
C TYR A 217 -25.38 2.69 13.03
N GLY A 218 -25.81 2.09 14.13
CA GLY A 218 -25.99 0.63 14.26
C GLY A 218 -24.81 -0.10 14.94
N GLN A 219 -23.67 0.54 15.16
CA GLN A 219 -22.55 -0.07 15.91
C GLN A 219 -22.89 -0.17 17.39
N GLN A 220 -22.88 -1.40 17.93
CA GLN A 220 -23.20 -1.69 19.32
C GLN A 220 -21.98 -1.79 20.24
N ARG A 221 -20.78 -1.86 19.67
CA ARG A 221 -19.52 -2.05 20.40
C ARG A 221 -18.55 -0.91 20.13
N PRO A 222 -17.69 -0.55 21.10
CA PRO A 222 -16.62 0.38 20.83
C PRO A 222 -15.74 -0.14 19.68
N VAL A 223 -15.43 0.72 18.70
CA VAL A 223 -14.53 0.35 17.61
C VAL A 223 -13.09 0.43 18.13
N GLU A 224 -12.39 -0.67 18.05
CA GLU A 224 -10.97 -0.75 18.38
C GLU A 224 -10.13 -0.65 17.12
N VAL A 225 -9.26 0.35 17.05
CA VAL A 225 -8.40 0.63 15.90
C VAL A 225 -6.94 0.40 16.27
N VAL A 226 -6.29 -0.45 15.50
CA VAL A 226 -4.85 -0.71 15.65
C VAL A 226 -4.10 -0.16 14.45
N SER A 227 -3.06 0.62 14.69
CA SER A 227 -2.13 1.08 13.68
C SER A 227 -0.73 0.58 13.99
N LEU A 228 -0.15 -0.15 13.06
CA LEU A 228 1.23 -0.61 13.17
C LEU A 228 2.15 0.45 12.62
N ARG A 229 3.10 0.89 13.42
CA ARG A 229 4.00 1.98 13.10
C ARG A 229 5.46 1.54 13.35
N ASN A 230 6.33 1.84 12.39
CA ASN A 230 7.77 1.75 12.65
C ASN A 230 8.29 3.17 12.98
N PRO A 231 8.72 3.43 14.22
CA PRO A 231 9.16 4.76 14.65
C PRO A 231 10.42 5.25 13.91
N ASP A 232 11.25 4.35 13.41
CA ASP A 232 12.51 4.67 12.73
C ASP A 232 12.34 4.91 11.23
N THR A 233 11.11 4.99 10.75
CA THR A 233 10.82 5.14 9.31
C THR A 233 10.06 6.44 8.99
N VAL A 234 9.88 6.66 7.70
CA VAL A 234 9.04 7.73 7.17
C VAL A 234 7.61 7.72 7.74
N GLU A 235 7.11 6.59 8.24
CA GLU A 235 5.78 6.49 8.87
C GLU A 235 5.65 7.36 10.09
N ALA A 236 6.70 7.46 10.92
CA ALA A 236 6.70 8.38 12.07
C ALA A 236 6.56 9.84 11.63
N MET A 237 7.25 10.22 10.55
CA MET A 237 7.12 11.56 9.97
C MET A 237 5.74 11.80 9.35
N ILE A 238 5.18 10.77 8.69
CA ILE A 238 3.81 10.83 8.13
C ILE A 238 2.83 11.04 9.26
N TRP A 239 2.93 10.24 10.32
CA TRP A 239 2.05 10.36 11.48
C TRP A 239 2.11 11.75 12.12
N GLN A 240 3.30 12.25 12.40
CA GLN A 240 3.47 13.60 12.95
C GLN A 240 2.81 14.67 12.09
N LYS A 241 2.94 14.57 10.76
CA LYS A 241 2.28 15.50 9.83
C LYS A 241 0.77 15.32 9.77
N LEU A 242 0.27 14.08 9.89
CA LEU A 242 -1.16 13.79 9.96
C LEU A 242 -1.76 14.41 11.22
N GLU A 243 -1.12 14.22 12.35
CA GLU A 243 -1.52 14.78 13.64
C GLU A 243 -1.54 16.33 13.63
N GLN A 244 -0.48 16.95 13.08
CA GLN A 244 -0.44 18.41 12.88
C GLN A 244 -1.57 18.92 11.99
N LYS A 245 -1.89 18.22 10.89
CA LYS A 245 -3.00 18.59 9.99
C LYS A 245 -4.35 18.41 10.67
N LEU A 246 -4.57 17.32 11.39
CA LEU A 246 -5.80 17.10 12.16
C LEU A 246 -5.99 18.21 13.19
N ASN A 247 -4.96 18.54 13.97
CA ASN A 247 -4.98 19.62 14.94
C ASN A 247 -5.26 20.99 14.27
N SER A 248 -4.74 21.23 13.07
CA SER A 248 -5.01 22.46 12.31
C SER A 248 -6.45 22.53 11.81
N ILE A 249 -7.00 21.43 11.31
CA ILE A 249 -8.39 21.32 10.88
C ILE A 249 -9.33 21.54 12.06
N MET A 250 -9.03 20.94 13.21
CA MET A 250 -9.83 21.11 14.41
C MET A 250 -9.83 22.54 14.94
N ARG A 251 -8.67 23.22 14.93
CA ARG A 251 -8.60 24.65 15.30
C ARG A 251 -9.40 25.53 14.35
N ALA A 252 -9.39 25.20 13.05
CA ALA A 252 -10.13 25.95 12.03
C ALA A 252 -11.65 25.69 12.07
N LEU A 253 -12.06 24.47 12.43
CA LEU A 253 -13.46 24.03 12.45
C LEU A 253 -14.08 24.07 13.85
N GLY A 254 -13.27 24.20 14.91
CA GLY A 254 -13.70 24.08 16.32
C GLY A 254 -14.76 25.05 16.81
N SER A 255 -15.14 26.05 15.98
CA SER A 255 -16.29 26.92 16.22
C SER A 255 -17.50 26.63 15.31
N ALA A 256 -17.37 25.71 14.37
CA ALA A 256 -18.37 25.43 13.34
C ALA A 256 -18.89 23.96 13.34
N MET A 257 -18.30 23.08 14.15
CA MET A 257 -18.77 21.68 14.31
C MET A 257 -19.39 21.50 15.67
N ASP A 258 -20.58 20.88 15.70
CA ASP A 258 -21.31 20.59 16.95
C ASP A 258 -20.56 19.57 17.85
N GLU A 259 -19.62 18.78 17.31
CA GLU A 259 -18.79 17.81 18.05
C GLU A 259 -17.36 17.70 17.47
N PRO A 260 -16.46 18.68 17.75
CA PRO A 260 -15.04 18.61 17.33
C PRO A 260 -14.27 17.47 18.02
N GLU A 261 -14.78 16.99 19.16
CA GLU A 261 -14.15 15.94 19.97
C GLU A 261 -14.20 14.56 19.29
N ASP A 262 -15.23 14.29 18.44
CA ASP A 262 -15.38 13.00 17.75
C ASP A 262 -14.23 12.68 16.78
N LEU A 263 -13.68 13.69 16.11
CA LEU A 263 -12.54 13.48 15.19
C LEU A 263 -11.23 13.17 15.91
N MET A 264 -10.99 13.79 17.09
CA MET A 264 -9.78 13.53 17.88
C MET A 264 -9.92 12.28 18.73
N GLN A 265 -11.08 12.01 19.33
CA GLN A 265 -11.33 10.75 20.03
C GLN A 265 -11.18 9.55 19.10
N LEU A 266 -11.63 9.66 17.84
CA LEU A 266 -11.43 8.62 16.83
C LEU A 266 -9.98 8.36 16.46
N VAL A 267 -9.11 9.37 16.61
CA VAL A 267 -7.70 9.29 16.20
C VAL A 267 -6.76 9.15 17.39
N SER A 268 -7.05 9.75 18.56
CA SER A 268 -6.14 9.76 19.71
C SER A 268 -6.48 8.75 20.81
N ASP A 269 -7.76 8.59 21.15
CA ASP A 269 -8.14 7.78 22.33
C ASP A 269 -8.42 6.30 22.03
N ARG A 270 -8.62 5.94 20.76
CA ARG A 270 -8.96 4.57 20.35
C ARG A 270 -7.96 3.94 19.39
N VAL A 271 -6.98 4.70 18.90
CA VAL A 271 -5.91 4.16 18.05
C VAL A 271 -4.77 3.71 18.93
N LEU A 272 -4.65 2.42 19.10
CA LEU A 272 -3.51 1.80 19.76
C LEU A 272 -2.36 1.70 18.77
N PHE A 273 -1.27 2.40 19.07
CA PHE A 273 -0.03 2.28 18.32
C PHE A 273 0.79 1.14 18.88
N TYR A 274 1.15 0.22 18.01
CA TYR A 274 2.17 -0.77 18.30
C TYR A 274 3.45 -0.34 17.60
N ASP A 275 4.39 0.17 18.38
CA ASP A 275 5.73 0.44 17.89
C ASP A 275 6.47 -0.89 17.71
N PHE A 276 7.20 -1.02 16.62
CA PHE A 276 8.14 -2.11 16.45
C PHE A 276 9.35 -1.79 17.34
N GLU A 277 9.44 -2.38 18.51
CA GLU A 277 10.73 -2.45 19.19
C GLU A 277 11.63 -3.39 18.39
N SER A 278 12.82 -2.89 18.08
CA SER A 278 13.89 -3.56 17.35
C SER A 278 14.42 -4.79 18.11
#